data_d44ecbce40435d35596dd116005f8192
#
_entry.id   d44ecbce40435d35596dd116005f8192
#
_cell.length_a   1.000
_cell.length_b   1.000
_cell.length_c   1.000
_cell.angle_alpha   90.00
_cell.angle_beta   90.00
_cell.angle_gamma   90.00
#
_symmetry.space_group_name_H-M   'P 1'
#
loop_
_entity.id
_entity.type
_entity.pdbx_description
1 polymer ?
#
loop_
_entity_poly.entity_id
_entity_poly.type
_entity_poly.pdbx_seq_one_letter_code
_entity_poly.pdbx_strand_id
1 'polypeptide(L)'
;RQLPAACGFRGTGKTDWNFSYKGKPFDTDKWDDLKGHQPFYAQINFHETHRKFNAPQRANPERVVIPPYYPDHPVTRADWAAYLDSASELDVKIGKVLKQLEADGLADNTVVIFFGDNGQAHVRGKQFCYEEGLHVPLIIKWPKNFPAPKQFQPGTVSEQLLEAIDLAATTLALAGVAKPANMQGRVFLGERAEPPRQYAFGARDRCDETVFRLRTVRDARYRYIRNFTPDRPFLSPNKYKETQYPVWNLLKELNAQGKLTPAQAFLCAPTMPPEELYDLENDPWEIVNLAGSTKPEHQEALKRLRAALEKWIEETGDQGRVFEPPDVVKAQGKTK
;
A
#
# COMPACT_ATOMS: atom_id res chain seq x y z
N ARG A 1 21.13 -24.75 16.86
CA ARG A 1 19.94 -25.60 16.67
C ARG A 1 19.44 -25.35 15.27
N GLN A 2 19.51 -26.36 14.38
CA GLN A 2 18.73 -26.32 13.15
C GLN A 2 17.26 -26.24 13.57
N LEU A 3 16.58 -25.17 13.17
CA LEU A 3 15.12 -25.10 13.30
C LEU A 3 14.54 -26.26 12.49
N PRO A 4 13.53 -26.98 12.98
CA PRO A 4 12.82 -27.96 12.15
C PRO A 4 12.36 -27.18 10.90
N ALA A 5 12.48 -27.79 9.74
CA ALA A 5 12.16 -27.19 8.47
C ALA A 5 10.70 -26.71 8.53
N ALA A 6 10.51 -25.38 8.61
CA ALA A 6 9.19 -24.80 8.54
C ALA A 6 8.66 -25.03 7.13
N CYS A 7 7.45 -25.55 7.00
CA CYS A 7 6.81 -25.70 5.70
C CYS A 7 6.39 -24.33 5.17
N GLY A 8 6.96 -23.92 4.04
CA GLY A 8 6.57 -22.74 3.31
C GLY A 8 5.48 -23.08 2.29
N PHE A 9 4.25 -22.59 2.52
CA PHE A 9 3.12 -22.78 1.61
C PHE A 9 2.87 -21.50 0.80
N ARG A 10 2.65 -21.69 -0.50
CA ARG A 10 2.17 -20.65 -1.39
C ARG A 10 0.79 -21.01 -1.93
N GLY A 11 -0.21 -20.20 -1.61
CA GLY A 11 -1.54 -20.26 -2.21
C GLY A 11 -1.59 -19.68 -3.62
N THR A 12 -2.72 -19.10 -4.00
CA THR A 12 -2.96 -18.49 -5.31
C THR A 12 -2.28 -17.14 -5.48
N GLY A 13 -2.20 -16.68 -6.71
CA GLY A 13 -1.79 -15.32 -7.08
C GLY A 13 -0.29 -15.16 -7.36
N LYS A 14 0.06 -13.91 -7.67
CA LYS A 14 1.45 -13.50 -7.92
C LYS A 14 2.21 -13.36 -6.62
N THR A 15 3.53 -13.49 -6.67
CA THR A 15 4.42 -13.13 -5.58
C THR A 15 4.98 -11.72 -5.72
N ASP A 16 5.04 -11.21 -6.93
CA ASP A 16 5.52 -9.87 -7.32
C ASP A 16 6.83 -9.41 -6.65
N TRP A 17 7.68 -10.36 -6.25
CA TRP A 17 9.00 -10.00 -5.78
C TRP A 17 9.88 -9.49 -6.93
N ASN A 18 10.74 -8.54 -6.64
CA ASN A 18 11.64 -7.91 -7.62
C ASN A 18 13.08 -8.41 -7.51
N PHE A 19 13.25 -9.71 -7.22
CA PHE A 19 14.55 -10.40 -7.20
C PHE A 19 14.46 -11.72 -7.95
N SER A 20 15.60 -12.20 -8.43
CA SER A 20 15.73 -13.52 -9.05
C SER A 20 16.08 -14.57 -7.99
N TYR A 21 15.36 -15.68 -7.99
CA TYR A 21 15.63 -16.82 -7.15
C TYR A 21 15.74 -18.09 -7.99
N LYS A 22 16.86 -18.80 -7.84
CA LYS A 22 17.06 -20.12 -8.50
C LYS A 22 16.57 -21.21 -7.55
N GLY A 23 15.41 -21.78 -7.81
CA GLY A 23 14.82 -22.84 -7.01
C GLY A 23 13.34 -22.63 -6.71
N LYS A 24 12.83 -23.38 -5.74
CA LYS A 24 11.47 -23.24 -5.23
C LYS A 24 11.55 -22.52 -3.88
N PRO A 25 11.09 -21.26 -3.75
CA PRO A 25 11.15 -20.53 -2.49
C PRO A 25 10.11 -21.00 -1.47
N PHE A 26 9.12 -21.77 -1.92
CA PHE A 26 8.12 -22.44 -1.08
C PHE A 26 8.20 -23.95 -1.25
N ASP A 27 7.90 -24.70 -0.19
CA ASP A 27 7.98 -26.15 -0.17
C ASP A 27 6.80 -26.80 -0.88
N THR A 28 5.61 -26.20 -0.77
CA THR A 28 4.37 -26.73 -1.33
C THR A 28 3.38 -25.65 -1.76
N ASP A 29 2.47 -26.01 -2.66
CA ASP A 29 1.26 -25.28 -3.05
C ASP A 29 -0.03 -26.06 -2.69
N LYS A 30 0.11 -27.18 -1.94
CA LYS A 30 -1.00 -28.01 -1.50
C LYS A 30 -1.35 -27.70 -0.05
N TRP A 31 -2.58 -27.25 0.17
CA TRP A 31 -3.07 -26.92 1.50
C TRP A 31 -2.97 -28.09 2.51
N ASP A 32 -3.24 -29.30 2.06
CA ASP A 32 -3.27 -30.49 2.92
C ASP A 32 -1.91 -30.79 3.57
N ASP A 33 -0.82 -30.35 2.98
CA ASP A 33 0.51 -30.49 3.53
C ASP A 33 0.71 -29.74 4.85
N LEU A 34 -0.07 -28.67 5.09
CA LEU A 34 0.08 -27.81 6.28
C LEU A 34 -0.23 -28.58 7.59
N LYS A 35 -1.18 -29.53 7.57
CA LYS A 35 -1.52 -30.34 8.74
C LYS A 35 -0.35 -31.18 9.25
N GLY A 36 0.42 -31.74 8.33
CA GLY A 36 1.54 -32.60 8.62
C GLY A 36 2.87 -31.89 8.87
N HIS A 37 2.96 -30.59 8.56
CA HIS A 37 4.22 -29.83 8.57
C HIS A 37 4.12 -28.59 9.42
N GLN A 38 4.08 -28.72 10.73
CA GLN A 38 4.11 -27.61 11.68
C GLN A 38 5.49 -27.51 12.33
N PRO A 39 6.00 -26.27 12.57
CA PRO A 39 5.41 -24.99 12.21
C PRO A 39 5.42 -24.71 10.72
N PHE A 40 4.49 -23.88 10.23
CA PHE A 40 4.41 -23.49 8.84
C PHE A 40 4.35 -21.95 8.67
N TYR A 41 4.76 -21.49 7.50
CA TYR A 41 4.50 -20.16 6.97
C TYR A 41 3.61 -20.30 5.72
N ALA A 42 2.48 -19.58 5.67
CA ALA A 42 1.59 -19.63 4.53
C ALA A 42 1.37 -18.21 3.98
N GLN A 43 1.55 -18.07 2.67
CA GLN A 43 1.26 -16.82 1.94
C GLN A 43 0.18 -17.09 0.90
N ILE A 44 -0.95 -16.38 0.99
CA ILE A 44 -2.07 -16.51 0.08
C ILE A 44 -2.36 -15.13 -0.49
N ASN A 45 -2.20 -14.99 -1.80
CA ASN A 45 -2.43 -13.75 -2.50
C ASN A 45 -3.75 -13.82 -3.27
N PHE A 46 -4.58 -12.79 -3.12
CA PHE A 46 -5.82 -12.64 -3.88
C PHE A 46 -5.66 -11.59 -4.96
N HIS A 47 -6.35 -11.78 -6.06
CA HIS A 47 -6.33 -10.82 -7.17
C HIS A 47 -7.24 -9.60 -6.89
N GLU A 48 -8.28 -9.81 -6.11
CA GLU A 48 -9.17 -8.74 -5.66
C GLU A 48 -8.40 -7.84 -4.68
N THR A 49 -8.44 -6.58 -4.79
CA THR A 49 -9.21 -5.64 -5.61
C THR A 49 -8.41 -5.07 -6.80
N HIS A 50 -7.61 -5.87 -7.48
CA HIS A 50 -6.90 -5.43 -8.69
C HIS A 50 -7.90 -5.24 -9.85
N ARG A 51 -7.64 -4.30 -10.76
CA ARG A 51 -8.42 -4.17 -12.00
C ARG A 51 -8.18 -5.37 -12.96
N LYS A 52 -9.18 -5.83 -13.71
CA LYS A 52 -10.54 -5.27 -13.78
C LYS A 52 -11.39 -5.79 -12.60
N PHE A 53 -12.33 -4.97 -12.13
CA PHE A 53 -13.32 -5.39 -11.13
C PHE A 53 -14.40 -6.24 -11.81
N ASN A 54 -14.33 -7.55 -11.63
CA ASN A 54 -15.20 -8.54 -12.31
C ASN A 54 -16.17 -9.23 -11.33
N ALA A 55 -16.32 -8.71 -10.11
CA ALA A 55 -17.25 -9.26 -9.14
C ALA A 55 -18.71 -9.05 -9.59
N PRO A 56 -19.64 -9.92 -9.16
CA PRO A 56 -21.07 -9.72 -9.40
C PRO A 56 -21.55 -8.39 -8.82
N GLN A 57 -22.27 -7.61 -9.61
CA GLN A 57 -22.79 -6.31 -9.22
C GLN A 57 -23.82 -6.45 -8.06
N ARG A 58 -23.55 -5.82 -6.92
CA ARG A 58 -24.38 -5.81 -5.71
C ARG A 58 -24.48 -4.41 -5.12
N ALA A 59 -23.38 -3.64 -5.17
CA ALA A 59 -23.33 -2.29 -4.65
C ALA A 59 -24.18 -1.34 -5.50
N ASN A 60 -24.96 -0.47 -4.83
CA ASN A 60 -25.75 0.55 -5.51
C ASN A 60 -24.86 1.78 -5.80
N PRO A 61 -24.61 2.14 -7.09
CA PRO A 61 -23.80 3.29 -7.46
C PRO A 61 -24.28 4.62 -6.85
N GLU A 62 -25.60 4.77 -6.62
CA GLU A 62 -26.16 6.00 -6.04
C GLU A 62 -25.81 6.19 -4.56
N ARG A 63 -25.37 5.13 -3.89
CA ARG A 63 -25.05 5.13 -2.45
C ARG A 63 -23.53 5.18 -2.17
N VAL A 64 -22.68 5.12 -3.18
CA VAL A 64 -21.23 5.19 -2.96
C VAL A 64 -20.79 6.59 -2.60
N VAL A 65 -19.84 6.69 -1.68
CA VAL A 65 -19.20 7.94 -1.31
C VAL A 65 -18.01 8.17 -2.25
N ILE A 66 -18.03 9.28 -2.96
CA ILE A 66 -16.97 9.66 -3.89
C ILE A 66 -16.04 10.65 -3.22
N PRO A 67 -14.72 10.41 -3.17
CA PRO A 67 -13.76 11.40 -2.70
C PRO A 67 -13.86 12.72 -3.47
N PRO A 68 -13.73 13.88 -2.84
CA PRO A 68 -14.01 15.18 -3.45
C PRO A 68 -13.09 15.57 -4.62
N TYR A 69 -11.95 14.92 -4.74
CA TYR A 69 -11.03 15.07 -5.89
C TYR A 69 -11.42 14.22 -7.12
N TYR A 70 -12.51 13.46 -7.05
CA TYR A 70 -13.12 12.83 -8.22
C TYR A 70 -14.46 13.48 -8.57
N PRO A 71 -14.82 13.56 -9.86
CA PRO A 71 -16.13 14.04 -10.25
C PRO A 71 -17.25 13.11 -9.73
N ASP A 72 -18.27 13.67 -9.09
CA ASP A 72 -19.49 12.94 -8.81
C ASP A 72 -20.30 12.75 -10.09
N HIS A 73 -20.04 11.66 -10.78
CA HIS A 73 -20.53 11.34 -12.11
C HIS A 73 -20.93 9.86 -12.20
N PRO A 74 -21.92 9.47 -13.01
CA PRO A 74 -22.32 8.06 -13.15
C PRO A 74 -21.16 7.10 -13.43
N VAL A 75 -20.18 7.50 -14.26
CA VAL A 75 -18.97 6.71 -14.53
C VAL A 75 -18.14 6.48 -13.26
N THR A 76 -17.94 7.53 -12.45
CA THR A 76 -17.19 7.43 -11.19
C THR A 76 -17.93 6.55 -10.19
N ARG A 77 -19.25 6.77 -10.04
CA ARG A 77 -20.08 5.98 -9.14
C ARG A 77 -20.11 4.51 -9.49
N ALA A 78 -20.23 4.18 -10.80
CA ALA A 78 -20.19 2.80 -11.28
C ALA A 78 -18.82 2.14 -11.02
N ASP A 79 -17.73 2.86 -11.24
CA ASP A 79 -16.37 2.37 -11.00
C ASP A 79 -16.12 2.09 -9.51
N TRP A 80 -16.59 2.96 -8.60
CA TRP A 80 -16.52 2.77 -7.16
C TRP A 80 -17.41 1.63 -6.67
N ALA A 81 -18.62 1.50 -7.20
CA ALA A 81 -19.50 0.38 -6.89
C ALA A 81 -18.86 -0.96 -7.25
N ALA A 82 -18.28 -1.05 -8.45
CA ALA A 82 -17.57 -2.25 -8.89
C ALA A 82 -16.32 -2.58 -8.01
N TYR A 83 -15.60 -1.56 -7.52
CA TYR A 83 -14.53 -1.74 -6.54
C TYR A 83 -15.05 -2.32 -5.22
N LEU A 84 -16.16 -1.81 -4.68
CA LEU A 84 -16.77 -2.31 -3.44
C LEU A 84 -17.28 -3.75 -3.60
N ASP A 85 -17.83 -4.10 -4.76
CA ASP A 85 -18.21 -5.48 -5.09
C ASP A 85 -16.99 -6.41 -5.11
N SER A 86 -15.88 -5.94 -5.70
CA SER A 86 -14.61 -6.68 -5.69
C SER A 86 -14.05 -6.87 -4.26
N ALA A 87 -14.17 -5.86 -3.41
CA ALA A 87 -13.79 -5.98 -2.00
C ALA A 87 -14.68 -6.98 -1.24
N SER A 88 -15.99 -6.99 -1.52
CA SER A 88 -16.92 -7.96 -0.94
C SER A 88 -16.61 -9.40 -1.38
N GLU A 89 -16.20 -9.59 -2.63
CA GLU A 89 -15.77 -10.91 -3.12
C GLU A 89 -14.47 -11.37 -2.45
N LEU A 90 -13.53 -10.43 -2.20
CA LEU A 90 -12.32 -10.71 -1.42
C LEU A 90 -12.65 -11.20 -0.01
N ASP A 91 -13.59 -10.53 0.66
CA ASP A 91 -14.03 -10.92 2.02
C ASP A 91 -14.58 -12.35 2.05
N VAL A 92 -15.40 -12.72 1.06
CA VAL A 92 -15.91 -14.10 0.90
C VAL A 92 -14.76 -15.11 0.74
N LYS A 93 -13.74 -14.78 -0.05
CA LYS A 93 -12.58 -15.67 -0.29
C LYS A 93 -11.73 -15.82 0.98
N ILE A 94 -11.49 -14.74 1.70
CA ILE A 94 -10.79 -14.77 2.99
C ILE A 94 -11.58 -15.61 4.00
N GLY A 95 -12.90 -15.43 4.06
CA GLY A 95 -13.77 -16.23 4.91
C GLY A 95 -13.68 -17.75 4.65
N LYS A 96 -13.51 -18.16 3.39
CA LYS A 96 -13.27 -19.58 3.03
C LYS A 96 -11.95 -20.10 3.58
N VAL A 97 -10.86 -19.31 3.48
CA VAL A 97 -9.56 -19.68 4.04
C VAL A 97 -9.61 -19.82 5.56
N LEU A 98 -10.26 -18.86 6.24
CA LEU A 98 -10.40 -18.89 7.70
C LEU A 98 -11.20 -20.12 8.17
N LYS A 99 -12.31 -20.45 7.49
CA LYS A 99 -13.11 -21.65 7.77
C LYS A 99 -12.31 -22.93 7.53
N GLN A 100 -11.49 -22.99 6.49
CA GLN A 100 -10.63 -24.13 6.23
C GLN A 100 -9.61 -24.29 7.34
N LEU A 101 -8.98 -23.19 7.79
CA LEU A 101 -8.02 -23.19 8.89
C LEU A 101 -8.66 -23.69 10.20
N GLU A 102 -9.92 -23.32 10.46
CA GLU A 102 -10.70 -23.81 11.60
C GLU A 102 -11.04 -25.31 11.48
N ALA A 103 -11.53 -25.75 10.32
CA ALA A 103 -11.89 -27.13 10.05
C ALA A 103 -10.68 -28.09 10.19
N ASP A 104 -9.47 -27.59 9.91
CA ASP A 104 -8.23 -28.32 10.02
C ASP A 104 -7.65 -28.31 11.44
N GLY A 105 -8.28 -27.61 12.39
CA GLY A 105 -7.80 -27.50 13.78
C GLY A 105 -6.55 -26.63 13.95
N LEU A 106 -6.21 -25.81 12.94
CA LEU A 106 -5.00 -24.98 12.91
C LEU A 106 -5.23 -23.54 13.40
N ALA A 107 -6.49 -23.07 13.44
CA ALA A 107 -6.83 -21.68 13.70
C ALA A 107 -6.35 -21.17 15.08
N ASP A 108 -6.41 -22.02 16.11
CA ASP A 108 -6.04 -21.65 17.47
C ASP A 108 -4.52 -21.68 17.72
N ASN A 109 -3.74 -22.10 16.72
CA ASN A 109 -2.28 -22.14 16.73
C ASN A 109 -1.64 -21.23 15.67
N THR A 110 -2.45 -20.47 14.89
CA THR A 110 -1.95 -19.69 13.76
C THR A 110 -2.21 -18.21 13.95
N VAL A 111 -1.16 -17.38 13.90
CA VAL A 111 -1.29 -15.92 13.71
C VAL A 111 -1.71 -15.68 12.27
N VAL A 112 -2.84 -15.00 12.07
CA VAL A 112 -3.30 -14.60 10.74
C VAL A 112 -3.08 -13.11 10.56
N ILE A 113 -2.38 -12.73 9.49
CA ILE A 113 -2.12 -11.34 9.12
C ILE A 113 -2.73 -11.09 7.74
N PHE A 114 -3.73 -10.21 7.68
CA PHE A 114 -4.31 -9.73 6.43
C PHE A 114 -3.85 -8.30 6.18
N PHE A 115 -3.41 -8.00 4.96
CA PHE A 115 -3.01 -6.64 4.58
C PHE A 115 -3.15 -6.42 3.08
N GLY A 116 -3.28 -5.13 2.67
CA GLY A 116 -3.15 -4.71 1.29
C GLY A 116 -1.69 -4.47 0.91
N ASP A 117 -1.31 -4.81 -0.32
CA ASP A 117 0.04 -4.58 -0.85
C ASP A 117 0.25 -3.13 -1.30
N ASN A 118 -0.81 -2.47 -1.72
CA ASN A 118 -0.89 -1.05 -2.06
C ASN A 118 -2.32 -0.53 -1.88
N GLY A 119 -2.49 0.79 -1.95
CA GLY A 119 -3.80 1.42 -1.87
C GLY A 119 -4.69 1.15 -3.06
N GLN A 120 -5.87 1.73 -3.04
CA GLN A 120 -6.98 1.48 -3.95
C GLN A 120 -6.60 1.68 -5.43
N ALA A 121 -7.11 0.81 -6.31
CA ALA A 121 -6.84 0.87 -7.76
C ALA A 121 -7.68 1.97 -8.45
N HIS A 122 -7.64 3.20 -7.93
CA HIS A 122 -8.23 4.41 -8.47
C HIS A 122 -7.15 5.40 -8.93
N VAL A 123 -7.55 6.50 -9.58
CA VAL A 123 -6.63 7.39 -10.30
C VAL A 123 -5.54 7.95 -9.39
N ARG A 124 -5.91 8.46 -8.20
CA ARG A 124 -4.97 9.04 -7.22
C ARG A 124 -4.40 8.01 -6.24
N GLY A 125 -4.97 6.82 -6.16
CA GLY A 125 -4.60 5.76 -5.23
C GLY A 125 -3.32 5.05 -5.63
N LYS A 126 -3.44 3.79 -6.07
CA LYS A 126 -2.27 2.98 -6.50
C LYS A 126 -1.30 3.77 -7.36
N GLN A 127 -0.01 3.73 -7.01
CA GLN A 127 1.12 4.42 -7.63
C GLN A 127 1.36 5.87 -7.16
N PHE A 128 0.58 6.43 -6.24
CA PHE A 128 0.82 7.77 -5.70
C PHE A 128 1.07 7.77 -4.20
N CYS A 129 1.76 8.81 -3.72
CA CYS A 129 2.22 8.91 -2.33
C CYS A 129 1.22 9.64 -1.40
N TYR A 130 -0.07 9.55 -1.70
CA TYR A 130 -1.17 10.05 -0.87
C TYR A 130 -1.73 8.95 0.04
N GLU A 131 -2.59 9.32 1.00
CA GLU A 131 -3.27 8.34 1.87
C GLU A 131 -4.02 7.28 1.04
N GLU A 132 -4.72 7.66 -0.03
CA GLU A 132 -5.42 6.70 -0.90
C GLU A 132 -4.49 5.64 -1.49
N GLY A 133 -3.22 5.97 -1.74
CA GLY A 133 -2.22 5.06 -2.32
C GLY A 133 -1.41 4.27 -1.31
N LEU A 134 -1.27 4.75 -0.07
CA LEU A 134 -0.35 4.22 0.93
C LEU A 134 -1.01 3.68 2.19
N HIS A 135 -2.18 4.23 2.58
CA HIS A 135 -2.90 3.76 3.75
C HIS A 135 -3.68 2.49 3.42
N VAL A 136 -3.10 1.35 3.74
CA VAL A 136 -3.66 0.02 3.44
C VAL A 136 -4.25 -0.63 4.70
N PRO A 137 -5.26 -1.50 4.57
CA PRO A 137 -5.76 -2.28 5.70
C PRO A 137 -4.65 -3.22 6.21
N LEU A 138 -4.57 -3.34 7.53
CA LEU A 138 -3.80 -4.35 8.23
C LEU A 138 -4.63 -4.90 9.38
N ILE A 139 -4.95 -6.19 9.35
CA ILE A 139 -5.75 -6.87 10.38
C ILE A 139 -4.96 -8.07 10.88
N ILE A 140 -4.86 -8.20 12.20
CA ILE A 140 -4.16 -9.30 12.84
C ILE A 140 -5.13 -10.06 13.73
N LYS A 141 -5.23 -11.38 13.54
CA LYS A 141 -5.91 -12.30 14.45
C LYS A 141 -4.84 -13.08 15.22
N TRP A 142 -4.87 -12.94 16.54
CA TRP A 142 -3.97 -13.70 17.43
C TRP A 142 -4.57 -15.07 17.78
N PRO A 143 -3.78 -16.16 17.82
CA PRO A 143 -4.27 -17.50 18.12
C PRO A 143 -4.57 -17.66 19.62
N LYS A 144 -5.58 -18.48 19.95
CA LYS A 144 -6.04 -18.64 21.34
C LYS A 144 -5.03 -19.39 22.22
N ASN A 145 -4.25 -20.33 21.64
CA ASN A 145 -3.36 -21.19 22.40
C ASN A 145 -2.03 -20.51 22.79
N PHE A 146 -1.82 -19.27 22.37
CA PHE A 146 -0.61 -18.49 22.70
C PHE A 146 -0.97 -17.21 23.43
N PRO A 147 -0.22 -16.83 24.49
CA PRO A 147 -0.41 -15.55 25.15
C PRO A 147 -0.28 -14.42 24.15
N ALA A 148 -1.24 -13.50 24.16
CA ALA A 148 -1.15 -12.32 23.30
C ALA A 148 -0.03 -11.38 23.79
N PRO A 149 0.77 -10.81 22.88
CA PRO A 149 1.77 -9.82 23.27
C PRO A 149 1.09 -8.57 23.84
N LYS A 150 1.80 -7.83 24.70
CA LYS A 150 1.28 -6.62 25.37
C LYS A 150 0.78 -5.54 24.39
N GLN A 151 1.35 -5.50 23.19
CA GLN A 151 0.98 -4.56 22.14
C GLN A 151 -0.34 -4.94 21.44
N PHE A 152 -0.80 -6.18 21.61
CA PHE A 152 -2.00 -6.69 20.93
C PHE A 152 -3.21 -6.61 21.85
N GLN A 153 -4.24 -5.88 21.42
CA GLN A 153 -5.52 -5.78 22.11
C GLN A 153 -6.65 -6.17 21.15
N PRO A 154 -7.34 -7.30 21.38
CA PRO A 154 -8.44 -7.73 20.52
C PRO A 154 -9.57 -6.70 20.45
N GLY A 155 -10.14 -6.52 19.25
CA GLY A 155 -11.28 -5.62 19.04
C GLY A 155 -10.94 -4.13 19.08
N THR A 156 -9.66 -3.76 19.03
CA THR A 156 -9.22 -2.37 18.98
C THR A 156 -8.62 -2.00 17.63
N VAL A 157 -8.61 -0.70 17.33
CA VAL A 157 -7.85 -0.11 16.23
C VAL A 157 -6.59 0.54 16.80
N SER A 158 -5.45 0.31 16.17
CA SER A 158 -4.17 0.92 16.53
C SER A 158 -3.85 2.06 15.58
N GLU A 159 -3.52 3.23 16.12
CA GLU A 159 -3.05 4.40 15.37
C GLU A 159 -1.51 4.41 15.18
N GLN A 160 -0.85 3.31 15.51
CA GLN A 160 0.61 3.20 15.36
C GLN A 160 1.01 3.28 13.89
N LEU A 161 2.00 4.12 13.59
CA LEU A 161 2.58 4.17 12.24
C LEU A 161 3.39 2.89 11.97
N LEU A 162 3.07 2.24 10.87
CA LEU A 162 3.72 1.03 10.37
C LEU A 162 4.08 1.20 8.90
N GLU A 163 5.08 0.46 8.47
CA GLU A 163 5.44 0.31 7.05
C GLU A 163 5.32 -1.15 6.63
N ALA A 164 5.03 -1.42 5.36
CA ALA A 164 4.90 -2.79 4.87
C ALA A 164 6.16 -3.65 5.11
N ILE A 165 7.34 -3.04 5.14
CA ILE A 165 8.61 -3.72 5.48
C ILE A 165 8.65 -4.24 6.93
N ASP A 166 7.81 -3.70 7.82
CA ASP A 166 7.74 -4.12 9.23
C ASP A 166 7.05 -5.49 9.37
N LEU A 167 6.22 -5.86 8.40
CA LEU A 167 5.54 -7.16 8.39
C LEU A 167 6.53 -8.32 8.32
N ALA A 168 7.53 -8.23 7.44
CA ALA A 168 8.55 -9.26 7.31
C ALA A 168 9.41 -9.38 8.57
N ALA A 169 9.86 -8.24 9.14
CA ALA A 169 10.63 -8.20 10.38
C ALA A 169 9.84 -8.81 11.56
N THR A 170 8.56 -8.45 11.67
CA THR A 170 7.66 -8.97 12.73
C THR A 170 7.39 -10.46 12.54
N THR A 171 7.16 -10.93 11.31
CA THR A 171 6.95 -12.36 11.02
C THR A 171 8.17 -13.20 11.44
N LEU A 172 9.39 -12.75 11.10
CA LEU A 172 10.62 -13.43 11.55
C LEU A 172 10.71 -13.48 13.07
N ALA A 173 10.44 -12.37 13.75
CA ALA A 173 10.51 -12.29 15.21
C ALA A 173 9.49 -13.22 15.90
N LEU A 174 8.26 -13.28 15.37
CA LEU A 174 7.21 -14.18 15.86
C LEU A 174 7.56 -15.65 15.62
N ALA A 175 8.26 -15.96 14.52
CA ALA A 175 8.78 -17.29 14.22
C ALA A 175 10.04 -17.65 15.04
N GLY A 176 10.53 -16.76 15.92
CA GLY A 176 11.76 -16.98 16.69
C GLY A 176 13.05 -16.84 15.88
N VAL A 177 12.95 -16.37 14.62
CA VAL A 177 14.09 -16.13 13.73
C VAL A 177 14.67 -14.74 13.98
N ALA A 178 16.00 -14.64 13.99
CA ALA A 178 16.67 -13.35 14.13
C ALA A 178 16.47 -12.49 12.86
N LYS A 179 16.12 -11.22 13.06
CA LYS A 179 16.06 -10.24 11.97
C LYS A 179 17.46 -10.02 11.39
N PRO A 180 17.67 -10.18 10.06
CA PRO A 180 18.95 -9.84 9.43
C PRO A 180 19.37 -8.39 9.69
N ALA A 181 20.66 -8.14 9.89
CA ALA A 181 21.18 -6.82 10.25
C ALA A 181 20.91 -5.73 9.20
N ASN A 182 20.79 -6.11 7.92
CA ASN A 182 20.48 -5.21 6.81
C ASN A 182 18.96 -5.01 6.59
N MET A 183 18.10 -5.64 7.37
CA MET A 183 16.64 -5.47 7.27
C MET A 183 16.21 -4.19 8.00
N GLN A 184 15.66 -3.22 7.27
CA GLN A 184 15.23 -1.92 7.78
C GLN A 184 13.88 -1.95 8.49
N GLY A 185 13.04 -2.97 8.25
CA GLY A 185 11.75 -3.12 8.92
C GLY A 185 11.91 -3.28 10.43
N ARG A 186 10.96 -2.73 11.19
CA ARG A 186 10.90 -2.83 12.65
C ARG A 186 9.96 -3.95 13.08
N VAL A 187 10.30 -4.59 14.17
CA VAL A 187 9.38 -5.53 14.83
C VAL A 187 8.37 -4.70 15.65
N PHE A 188 7.10 -4.73 15.27
CA PHE A 188 6.08 -3.95 15.95
C PHE A 188 5.20 -4.76 16.92
N LEU A 189 5.31 -6.09 16.90
CA LEU A 189 4.49 -6.98 17.71
C LEU A 189 5.33 -8.14 18.26
N GLY A 190 5.08 -8.55 19.51
CA GLY A 190 5.77 -9.65 20.19
C GLY A 190 6.80 -9.20 21.21
N GLU A 191 7.52 -10.15 21.80
CA GLU A 191 8.50 -9.88 22.86
C GLU A 191 9.70 -9.03 22.39
N ARG A 192 10.03 -9.13 21.09
CA ARG A 192 11.13 -8.40 20.46
C ARG A 192 10.68 -7.08 19.82
N ALA A 193 9.49 -6.58 20.18
CA ALA A 193 8.97 -5.34 19.61
C ALA A 193 9.90 -4.15 19.86
N GLU A 194 10.17 -3.41 18.81
CA GLU A 194 10.96 -2.18 18.81
C GLU A 194 10.04 -0.97 19.12
N PRO A 195 10.60 0.18 19.53
CA PRO A 195 9.81 1.37 19.78
C PRO A 195 8.97 1.78 18.56
N PRO A 196 7.75 2.33 18.77
CA PRO A 196 6.91 2.79 17.68
C PRO A 196 7.62 3.77 16.74
N ARG A 197 7.25 3.78 15.46
CA ARG A 197 7.75 4.76 14.49
C ARG A 197 7.19 6.14 14.79
N GLN A 198 8.03 7.14 14.71
CA GLN A 198 7.61 8.54 14.68
C GLN A 198 7.19 8.94 13.26
N TYR A 199 7.81 8.34 12.25
CA TYR A 199 7.60 8.62 10.85
C TYR A 199 7.39 7.34 10.05
N ALA A 200 6.53 7.41 9.03
CA ALA A 200 6.41 6.40 7.99
C ALA A 200 6.78 7.04 6.63
N PHE A 201 7.53 6.29 5.83
CA PHE A 201 8.07 6.76 4.55
C PHE A 201 7.45 5.99 3.38
N GLY A 202 7.43 6.64 2.22
CA GLY A 202 6.97 6.04 0.98
C GLY A 202 7.72 6.63 -0.21
N ALA A 203 7.76 5.85 -1.29
CA ALA A 203 8.45 6.22 -2.50
C ALA A 203 7.70 5.77 -3.74
N ARG A 204 7.82 6.55 -4.80
CA ARG A 204 7.44 6.16 -6.15
C ARG A 204 8.52 6.58 -7.13
N ASP A 205 8.93 5.64 -7.98
CA ASP A 205 9.83 5.92 -9.09
C ASP A 205 9.11 5.66 -10.40
N ARG A 206 9.31 4.50 -11.01
CA ARG A 206 8.67 4.13 -12.26
C ARG A 206 7.56 3.11 -12.04
N CYS A 207 6.49 3.24 -12.81
CA CYS A 207 5.49 2.18 -12.96
C CYS A 207 5.08 2.09 -14.42
N ASP A 208 5.27 0.93 -15.01
CA ASP A 208 5.20 0.70 -16.46
C ASP A 208 6.08 1.73 -17.22
N GLU A 209 5.54 2.42 -18.23
CA GLU A 209 6.24 3.46 -18.98
C GLU A 209 6.32 4.82 -18.25
N THR A 210 5.54 5.00 -17.17
CA THR A 210 5.43 6.29 -16.49
C THR A 210 6.50 6.44 -15.42
N VAL A 211 7.34 7.45 -15.55
CA VAL A 211 8.40 7.78 -14.61
C VAL A 211 8.02 8.99 -13.77
N PHE A 212 7.99 8.82 -12.46
CA PHE A 212 7.96 9.87 -11.46
C PHE A 212 9.12 9.68 -10.49
N ARG A 213 9.39 10.69 -9.67
CA ARG A 213 10.33 10.62 -8.55
C ARG A 213 9.70 11.33 -7.36
N LEU A 214 8.91 10.56 -6.60
CA LEU A 214 8.22 11.07 -5.43
C LEU A 214 8.74 10.39 -4.17
N ARG A 215 8.92 11.16 -3.13
CA ARG A 215 9.20 10.68 -1.78
C ARG A 215 8.25 11.31 -0.81
N THR A 216 7.81 10.57 0.18
CA THR A 216 6.90 11.08 1.20
C THR A 216 7.33 10.64 2.58
N VAL A 217 7.03 11.46 3.55
CA VAL A 217 7.10 11.16 4.97
C VAL A 217 5.81 11.59 5.64
N ARG A 218 5.34 10.78 6.56
CA ARG A 218 4.18 11.06 7.38
C ARG A 218 4.54 10.90 8.86
N ASP A 219 4.05 11.82 9.71
CA ASP A 219 3.91 11.60 11.16
C ASP A 219 2.44 11.29 11.52
N ALA A 220 2.09 11.41 12.78
CA ALA A 220 0.71 11.15 13.22
C ALA A 220 -0.33 12.08 12.58
N ARG A 221 0.04 13.33 12.25
CA ARG A 221 -0.89 14.35 11.76
C ARG A 221 -0.60 14.83 10.37
N TYR A 222 0.66 15.04 9.99
CA TYR A 222 1.03 15.68 8.73
C TYR A 222 1.68 14.68 7.76
N ARG A 223 1.37 14.86 6.47
CA ARG A 223 2.09 14.25 5.35
C ARG A 223 2.84 15.30 4.56
N TYR A 224 4.09 15.03 4.26
CA TYR A 224 4.91 15.81 3.34
C TYR A 224 5.29 14.95 2.14
N ILE A 225 5.16 15.52 0.95
CA ILE A 225 5.56 14.89 -0.32
C ILE A 225 6.60 15.77 -1.00
N ARG A 226 7.74 15.19 -1.38
CA ARG A 226 8.75 15.79 -2.24
C ARG A 226 8.67 15.20 -3.63
N ASN A 227 8.53 16.07 -4.63
CA ASN A 227 8.51 15.70 -6.04
C ASN A 227 9.80 16.16 -6.73
N PHE A 228 10.60 15.21 -7.22
CA PHE A 228 11.82 15.50 -7.98
C PHE A 228 11.57 15.59 -9.49
N THR A 229 10.33 15.43 -9.94
CA THR A 229 9.87 15.53 -11.33
C THR A 229 8.62 16.42 -11.43
N PRO A 230 8.66 17.69 -10.95
CA PRO A 230 7.48 18.54 -10.90
C PRO A 230 7.03 19.04 -12.28
N ASP A 231 7.88 18.95 -13.28
CA ASP A 231 7.65 19.29 -14.68
C ASP A 231 6.64 18.39 -15.41
N ARG A 232 6.13 17.35 -14.75
CA ARG A 232 5.24 16.34 -15.34
C ARG A 232 3.82 16.50 -14.84
N PRO A 233 2.81 16.23 -15.71
CA PRO A 233 1.41 16.22 -15.27
C PRO A 233 1.14 15.01 -14.40
N PHE A 234 0.18 15.14 -13.49
CA PHE A 234 -0.31 14.02 -12.67
C PHE A 234 -0.84 12.88 -13.58
N LEU A 235 -1.68 13.23 -14.56
CA LEU A 235 -2.17 12.29 -15.58
C LEU A 235 -1.13 12.10 -16.72
N SER A 236 0.13 11.80 -16.36
CA SER A 236 1.15 11.41 -17.33
C SER A 236 0.73 10.15 -18.10
N PRO A 237 1.08 10.01 -19.39
CA PRO A 237 0.70 8.86 -20.19
C PRO A 237 0.99 7.53 -19.50
N ASN A 238 -0.03 6.68 -19.39
CA ASN A 238 0.05 5.36 -18.80
C ASN A 238 -1.01 4.47 -19.45
N LYS A 239 -0.59 3.58 -20.32
CA LYS A 239 -1.49 2.71 -21.10
C LYS A 239 -2.42 1.88 -20.20
N TYR A 240 -1.91 1.39 -19.08
CA TYR A 240 -2.72 0.63 -18.14
C TYR A 240 -3.84 1.51 -17.53
N LYS A 241 -3.51 2.72 -17.06
CA LYS A 241 -4.52 3.63 -16.50
C LYS A 241 -5.50 4.13 -17.55
N GLU A 242 -5.04 4.47 -18.75
CA GLU A 242 -5.89 4.94 -19.85
C GLU A 242 -6.90 3.90 -20.30
N THR A 243 -6.55 2.61 -20.23
CA THR A 243 -7.41 1.50 -20.67
C THR A 243 -8.25 0.87 -19.56
N GLN A 244 -7.81 0.95 -18.30
CA GLN A 244 -8.45 0.23 -17.19
C GLN A 244 -9.17 1.14 -16.19
N TYR A 245 -8.93 2.45 -16.22
CA TYR A 245 -9.48 3.41 -15.25
C TYR A 245 -10.45 4.37 -15.98
N PRO A 246 -11.75 4.11 -15.98
CA PRO A 246 -12.69 4.97 -16.72
C PRO A 246 -12.69 6.42 -16.22
N VAL A 247 -12.43 6.64 -14.94
CA VAL A 247 -12.34 7.98 -14.35
C VAL A 247 -11.12 8.78 -14.85
N TRP A 248 -10.06 8.10 -15.32
CA TRP A 248 -8.90 8.76 -15.94
C TRP A 248 -9.28 9.56 -17.20
N ASN A 249 -10.07 8.95 -18.07
CA ASN A 249 -10.52 9.59 -19.30
C ASN A 249 -11.63 10.62 -19.03
N LEU A 250 -12.53 10.32 -18.08
CA LEU A 250 -13.56 11.27 -17.65
C LEU A 250 -12.95 12.57 -17.10
N LEU A 251 -11.89 12.51 -16.30
CA LEU A 251 -11.19 13.70 -15.79
C LEU A 251 -10.66 14.56 -16.94
N LYS A 252 -10.00 13.95 -17.94
CA LYS A 252 -9.50 14.68 -19.12
C LYS A 252 -10.63 15.34 -19.90
N GLU A 253 -11.74 14.64 -20.10
CA GLU A 253 -12.93 15.15 -20.81
C GLU A 253 -13.56 16.32 -20.08
N LEU A 254 -13.85 16.18 -18.78
CA LEU A 254 -14.48 17.24 -17.99
C LEU A 254 -13.56 18.45 -17.81
N ASN A 255 -12.24 18.24 -17.74
CA ASN A 255 -11.25 19.32 -17.71
C ASN A 255 -11.30 20.15 -19.00
N ALA A 256 -11.34 19.50 -20.17
CA ALA A 256 -11.46 20.18 -21.46
C ALA A 256 -12.77 21.00 -21.59
N GLN A 257 -13.81 20.60 -20.87
CA GLN A 257 -15.11 21.29 -20.80
C GLN A 257 -15.17 22.35 -19.71
N GLY A 258 -14.14 22.54 -18.90
CA GLY A 258 -14.13 23.47 -17.76
C GLY A 258 -15.12 23.11 -16.63
N LYS A 259 -15.46 21.82 -16.49
CA LYS A 259 -16.50 21.33 -15.53
C LYS A 259 -15.94 20.76 -14.23
N LEU A 260 -14.63 20.82 -14.02
CA LEU A 260 -14.00 20.31 -12.80
C LEU A 260 -13.96 21.39 -11.70
N THR A 261 -14.14 20.95 -10.46
CA THR A 261 -13.80 21.77 -9.28
C THR A 261 -12.28 21.96 -9.18
N PRO A 262 -11.78 22.95 -8.42
CA PRO A 262 -10.33 23.11 -8.22
C PRO A 262 -9.63 21.86 -7.71
N ALA A 263 -10.24 21.12 -6.77
CA ALA A 263 -9.68 19.87 -6.24
C ALA A 263 -9.56 18.76 -7.30
N GLN A 264 -10.50 18.69 -8.22
CA GLN A 264 -10.50 17.75 -9.34
C GLN A 264 -9.55 18.20 -10.46
N ALA A 265 -9.53 19.48 -10.78
CA ALA A 265 -8.67 20.07 -11.81
C ALA A 265 -7.17 19.93 -11.47
N PHE A 266 -6.81 19.86 -10.18
CA PHE A 266 -5.46 19.57 -9.74
C PHE A 266 -4.90 18.29 -10.40
N LEU A 267 -5.71 17.25 -10.55
CA LEU A 267 -5.30 16.00 -11.21
C LEU A 267 -5.01 16.17 -12.71
N CYS A 268 -5.58 17.21 -13.34
CA CYS A 268 -5.40 17.51 -14.76
C CYS A 268 -4.37 18.64 -15.02
N ALA A 269 -3.72 19.13 -13.95
CA ALA A 269 -2.71 20.17 -14.10
C ALA A 269 -1.54 19.72 -14.98
N PRO A 270 -0.96 20.62 -15.81
CA PRO A 270 0.15 20.29 -16.70
C PRO A 270 1.45 19.97 -15.95
N THR A 271 1.54 20.38 -14.69
CA THR A 271 2.69 20.15 -13.81
C THR A 271 2.19 19.79 -12.41
N MET A 272 3.03 19.15 -11.61
CA MET A 272 2.75 18.86 -10.20
C MET A 272 3.54 19.81 -9.29
N PRO A 273 3.06 20.09 -8.06
CA PRO A 273 3.86 20.83 -7.09
C PRO A 273 5.20 20.14 -6.80
N PRO A 274 6.29 20.91 -6.58
CA PRO A 274 7.57 20.33 -6.14
C PRO A 274 7.52 19.85 -4.69
N GLU A 275 6.62 20.42 -3.91
CA GLU A 275 6.39 20.07 -2.50
C GLU A 275 4.93 20.16 -2.14
N GLU A 276 4.49 19.24 -1.31
CA GLU A 276 3.13 19.22 -0.78
C GLU A 276 3.20 18.94 0.72
N LEU A 277 2.34 19.61 1.49
CA LEU A 277 2.13 19.39 2.92
C LEU A 277 0.63 19.31 3.17
N TYR A 278 0.19 18.27 3.88
CA TYR A 278 -1.22 18.06 4.22
C TYR A 278 -1.39 17.83 5.71
N ASP A 279 -2.44 18.38 6.29
CA ASP A 279 -2.88 18.15 7.67
C ASP A 279 -3.97 17.08 7.67
N LEU A 280 -3.61 15.84 7.90
CA LEU A 280 -4.51 14.68 7.77
C LEU A 280 -5.63 14.66 8.82
N GLU A 281 -5.50 15.41 9.90
CA GLU A 281 -6.54 15.57 10.91
C GLU A 281 -7.68 16.47 10.41
N ASN A 282 -7.33 17.57 9.71
CA ASN A 282 -8.30 18.55 9.22
C ASN A 282 -8.63 18.39 7.74
N ASP A 283 -7.78 17.72 6.98
CA ASP A 283 -7.93 17.45 5.55
C ASP A 283 -7.54 16.00 5.22
N PRO A 284 -8.35 15.01 5.64
CA PRO A 284 -8.07 13.59 5.40
C PRO A 284 -8.07 13.22 3.90
N TRP A 285 -8.58 14.09 3.04
CA TRP A 285 -8.58 13.92 1.59
C TRP A 285 -7.37 14.54 0.88
N GLU A 286 -6.49 15.23 1.62
CA GLU A 286 -5.28 15.84 1.08
C GLU A 286 -5.56 16.76 -0.12
N ILE A 287 -6.49 17.70 0.07
CA ILE A 287 -6.94 18.64 -0.98
C ILE A 287 -6.17 19.95 -0.91
N VAL A 288 -5.89 20.43 0.31
CA VAL A 288 -5.31 21.75 0.55
C VAL A 288 -3.81 21.63 0.79
N ASN A 289 -3.00 21.88 -0.24
CA ASN A 289 -1.54 21.90 -0.09
C ASN A 289 -1.09 23.10 0.77
N LEU A 290 -0.56 22.81 1.94
CA LEU A 290 -0.10 23.78 2.96
C LEU A 290 1.39 24.12 2.82
N ALA A 291 2.13 23.62 1.82
CA ALA A 291 3.57 23.87 1.67
C ALA A 291 3.89 25.38 1.50
N GLY A 292 2.97 26.16 0.94
CA GLY A 292 3.06 27.62 0.82
C GLY A 292 2.43 28.43 1.97
N SER A 293 1.93 27.76 3.01
CA SER A 293 1.26 28.42 4.13
C SER A 293 2.25 29.20 5.00
N THR A 294 1.86 30.40 5.43
CA THR A 294 2.63 31.26 6.33
C THR A 294 2.34 31.03 7.83
N LYS A 295 1.40 30.14 8.15
CA LYS A 295 1.07 29.81 9.54
C LYS A 295 2.27 29.13 10.22
N PRO A 296 2.67 29.57 11.44
CA PRO A 296 3.83 29.02 12.13
C PRO A 296 3.81 27.50 12.29
N GLU A 297 2.66 26.95 12.67
CA GLU A 297 2.48 25.48 12.82
C GLU A 297 2.74 24.70 11.54
N HIS A 298 2.31 25.21 10.38
CA HIS A 298 2.54 24.56 9.07
C HIS A 298 4.00 24.67 8.66
N GLN A 299 4.64 25.83 8.92
CA GLN A 299 6.06 26.04 8.64
C GLN A 299 6.96 25.14 9.49
N GLU A 300 6.60 24.95 10.76
CA GLU A 300 7.32 24.04 11.65
C GLU A 300 7.15 22.58 11.18
N ALA A 301 5.94 22.16 10.87
CA ALA A 301 5.67 20.81 10.33
C ALA A 301 6.45 20.57 9.02
N LEU A 302 6.42 21.53 8.09
CA LEU A 302 7.15 21.46 6.82
C LEU A 302 8.66 21.32 7.04
N LYS A 303 9.24 22.15 7.91
CA LYS A 303 10.68 22.10 8.25
C LYS A 303 11.07 20.75 8.86
N ARG A 304 10.28 20.27 9.82
CA ARG A 304 10.53 19.01 10.52
C ARG A 304 10.43 17.81 9.58
N LEU A 305 9.40 17.75 8.74
CA LEU A 305 9.18 16.64 7.82
C LEU A 305 10.18 16.65 6.67
N ARG A 306 10.57 17.81 6.16
CA ARG A 306 11.70 17.91 5.21
C ARG A 306 12.98 17.32 5.79
N ALA A 307 13.33 17.70 7.02
CA ALA A 307 14.53 17.19 7.69
C ALA A 307 14.45 15.67 7.92
N ALA A 308 13.28 15.16 8.32
CA ALA A 308 13.07 13.72 8.49
C ALA A 308 13.22 12.96 7.18
N LEU A 309 12.67 13.47 6.08
CA LEU A 309 12.78 12.85 4.76
C LEU A 309 14.22 12.88 4.23
N GLU A 310 14.93 14.02 4.35
CA GLU A 310 16.33 14.12 3.94
C GLU A 310 17.21 13.13 4.72
N LYS A 311 17.03 13.05 6.03
CA LYS A 311 17.73 12.07 6.86
C LYS A 311 17.47 10.64 6.41
N TRP A 312 16.21 10.28 6.13
CA TRP A 312 15.85 8.95 5.64
C TRP A 312 16.50 8.65 4.28
N ILE A 313 16.52 9.61 3.36
CA ILE A 313 17.19 9.46 2.05
C ILE A 313 18.68 9.18 2.22
N GLU A 314 19.35 9.88 3.14
CA GLU A 314 20.78 9.69 3.42
C GLU A 314 21.05 8.33 4.09
N GLU A 315 20.30 7.98 5.13
CA GLU A 315 20.48 6.74 5.90
C GLU A 315 20.20 5.48 5.09
N THR A 316 19.25 5.56 4.14
CA THR A 316 18.90 4.42 3.28
C THR A 316 19.70 4.37 1.98
N GLY A 317 20.46 5.40 1.67
CA GLY A 317 21.15 5.55 0.39
C GLY A 317 20.17 5.64 -0.80
N ASP A 318 18.97 6.22 -0.58
CA ASP A 318 17.92 6.29 -1.58
C ASP A 318 18.36 7.03 -2.84
N GLN A 319 18.16 6.40 -3.99
CA GLN A 319 18.59 6.91 -5.30
C GLN A 319 17.47 7.69 -6.03
N GLY A 320 16.38 8.03 -5.36
CA GLY A 320 15.24 8.73 -5.98
C GLY A 320 15.56 10.06 -6.64
N ARG A 321 16.66 10.71 -6.26
CA ARG A 321 17.17 11.95 -6.87
C ARG A 321 17.94 11.70 -8.18
N VAL A 322 18.38 10.46 -8.41
CA VAL A 322 19.20 10.10 -9.56
C VAL A 322 18.35 9.41 -10.61
N PHE A 323 18.31 9.95 -11.81
CA PHE A 323 17.58 9.35 -12.91
C PHE A 323 18.32 8.13 -13.44
N GLU A 324 17.56 7.05 -13.70
CA GLU A 324 18.10 5.88 -14.38
C GLU A 324 18.60 6.25 -15.77
N PRO A 325 19.77 5.72 -16.20
CA PRO A 325 20.24 5.89 -17.57
C PRO A 325 19.19 5.39 -18.59
N PRO A 326 19.05 6.06 -19.76
CA PRO A 326 18.03 5.71 -20.75
C PRO A 326 18.10 4.28 -21.29
N ASP A 327 19.29 3.69 -21.32
CA ASP A 327 19.52 2.29 -21.71
C ASP A 327 18.98 1.29 -20.69
N VAL A 328 19.10 1.58 -19.40
CA VAL A 328 18.49 0.79 -18.31
C VAL A 328 16.97 0.82 -18.41
N VAL A 329 16.38 1.98 -18.65
CA VAL A 329 14.93 2.14 -18.84
C VAL A 329 14.43 1.35 -20.05
N LYS A 330 15.18 1.39 -21.18
CA LYS A 330 14.85 0.64 -22.40
C LYS A 330 14.99 -0.89 -22.23
N ALA A 331 15.98 -1.34 -21.48
CA ALA A 331 16.21 -2.76 -21.24
C ALA A 331 15.05 -3.41 -20.46
N GLN A 332 14.48 -2.71 -19.48
CA GLN A 332 13.37 -3.21 -18.67
C GLN A 332 12.00 -3.19 -19.38
N GLY A 333 11.82 -2.35 -20.40
CA GLY A 333 10.63 -2.35 -21.25
C GLY A 333 10.54 -3.53 -22.22
N LYS A 334 11.61 -4.31 -22.38
CA LYS A 334 11.66 -5.50 -23.24
C LYS A 334 11.46 -6.83 -22.51
N THR A 335 11.28 -6.80 -21.19
CA THR A 335 11.18 -8.01 -20.34
C THR A 335 9.75 -8.34 -19.90
N LYS A 336 8.75 -7.84 -20.61
CA LYS A 336 7.33 -8.22 -20.40
C LYS A 336 6.79 -9.01 -21.60
#